data_346665fbcc3e9c620c6c4aaae88b0e37
#
_entry.id   346665fbcc3e9c620c6c4aaae88b0e37
#
_cell.length_a   1.000
_cell.length_b   1.000
_cell.length_c   1.000
_cell.angle_alpha   90.00
_cell.angle_beta   90.00
_cell.angle_gamma   90.00
#
_symmetry.space_group_name_H-M   'P 1'
#
loop_
_entity.id
_entity.type
_entity.pdbx_description
1 polymer ?
#
loop_
_entity_poly.entity_id
_entity_poly.type
_entity_poly.pdbx_seq_one_letter_code
_entity_poly.pdbx_strand_id
1 'polypeptide(L)'
;MKKRDIPPVVMMLSPMSAAMRQFVALIAAPIIITACKSATNPPDSPPGDTTVSITGRRMFPADNPWNKDISSEPVDPASDVLINTCGASAPLHPDFGTTWEGGPIGIPFVVVRGDQPRVPVTFDYDDESDPGPYPIPPGAPIEGGASSNGDRHVLVVDADNWKLYELFDAHPVSSGASWTAGSGAIFDLSSNSLRPAGWTSADAAGLPILPGLVRYDEVVEQKVIAHALRFTCPTTRRAYVAPARHFASSRTDAAQPPMGMRVRLKASVDLSSYPANVQVILRALKTYGMFLADNGSSFFLSGTHDMRWNDEELGAMKRLHGRDFEVVRMGTIVTQ
;
A
#
# COMPACT_ATOMS: atom_id res chain seq x y z
N MET A 1 25.17 10.16 18.86
CA MET A 1 24.80 9.36 17.68
C MET A 1 24.33 10.32 16.60
N LYS A 2 24.96 10.33 15.45
CA LYS A 2 24.56 11.23 14.33
C LYS A 2 23.34 10.64 13.65
N LYS A 3 22.17 11.28 13.79
CA LYS A 3 20.98 11.00 12.94
C LYS A 3 21.39 11.32 11.50
N ARG A 4 21.22 10.35 10.61
CA ARG A 4 21.39 10.60 9.18
C ARG A 4 20.10 11.28 8.68
N ASP A 5 20.27 12.44 8.05
CA ASP A 5 19.16 13.12 7.37
C ASP A 5 18.78 12.32 6.13
N ILE A 6 17.52 11.91 6.05
CA ILE A 6 16.96 11.26 4.86
C ILE A 6 16.76 12.35 3.80
N PRO A 7 17.45 12.28 2.64
CA PRO A 7 17.18 13.22 1.57
C PRO A 7 15.78 12.94 0.97
N PRO A 8 15.03 13.98 0.59
CA PRO A 8 13.78 13.78 -0.13
C PRO A 8 14.06 13.10 -1.47
N VAL A 9 13.35 12.00 -1.76
CA VAL A 9 13.36 11.37 -3.07
C VAL A 9 12.70 12.34 -4.05
N VAL A 10 13.51 13.03 -4.83
CA VAL A 10 13.06 13.89 -5.93
C VAL A 10 12.93 13.01 -7.15
N MET A 11 11.72 12.78 -7.59
CA MET A 11 11.39 12.11 -8.85
C MET A 11 11.91 12.96 -10.03
N MET A 12 13.06 12.57 -10.61
CA MET A 12 13.57 13.20 -11.85
C MET A 12 12.93 12.53 -13.06
N LEU A 13 12.06 13.28 -13.73
CA LEU A 13 11.58 12.96 -15.08
C LEU A 13 12.71 13.20 -16.10
N SER A 14 13.20 12.14 -16.72
CA SER A 14 14.09 12.24 -17.89
C SER A 14 13.31 11.99 -19.18
N PRO A 15 13.50 12.80 -20.24
CA PRO A 15 12.81 12.61 -21.51
C PRO A 15 13.50 11.53 -22.34
N MET A 16 12.75 10.55 -22.79
CA MET A 16 13.23 9.54 -23.73
C MET A 16 13.11 9.97 -25.19
N SER A 17 14.23 9.81 -25.89
CA SER A 17 14.44 10.01 -27.32
C SER A 17 13.82 8.89 -28.14
N ALA A 18 13.19 9.28 -29.27
CA ALA A 18 12.62 8.39 -30.27
C ALA A 18 13.71 7.82 -31.18
N ALA A 19 13.77 6.50 -31.36
CA ALA A 19 14.48 5.87 -32.49
C ALA A 19 13.91 4.51 -32.87
N MET A 20 13.32 4.49 -34.03
CA MET A 20 13.58 3.61 -35.20
C MET A 20 13.07 2.15 -35.19
N ARG A 21 12.05 1.97 -36.02
CA ARG A 21 11.49 0.68 -36.47
C ARG A 21 12.42 0.01 -37.48
N GLN A 22 12.65 -1.29 -37.34
CA GLN A 22 13.03 -2.16 -38.47
C GLN A 22 12.17 -3.42 -38.50
N PHE A 23 11.53 -3.65 -39.65
CA PHE A 23 10.78 -4.84 -40.00
C PHE A 23 11.75 -5.96 -40.41
N VAL A 24 11.56 -7.18 -39.92
CA VAL A 24 12.12 -8.40 -40.47
C VAL A 24 10.97 -9.40 -40.70
N ALA A 25 10.78 -9.77 -41.97
CA ALA A 25 9.84 -10.80 -42.40
C ALA A 25 10.53 -12.18 -42.28
N LEU A 26 9.88 -13.13 -41.61
CA LEU A 26 10.31 -14.54 -41.57
C LEU A 26 9.33 -15.40 -42.35
N ILE A 27 9.93 -16.19 -43.28
CA ILE A 27 9.27 -17.14 -44.17
C ILE A 27 9.02 -18.44 -43.39
N ALA A 28 7.78 -18.93 -43.38
CA ALA A 28 7.43 -20.21 -42.77
C ALA A 28 7.51 -21.37 -43.78
N ALA A 29 8.19 -22.45 -43.42
CA ALA A 29 8.14 -23.73 -44.09
C ALA A 29 7.41 -24.78 -43.25
N PRO A 30 6.59 -25.67 -43.82
CA PRO A 30 5.83 -26.65 -43.05
C PRO A 30 6.68 -27.91 -42.75
N ILE A 31 6.71 -28.29 -41.46
CA ILE A 31 7.27 -29.58 -41.01
C ILE A 31 6.10 -30.55 -40.78
N ILE A 32 6.10 -31.66 -41.50
CA ILE A 32 5.18 -32.78 -41.28
C ILE A 32 5.73 -33.64 -40.13
N ILE A 33 5.00 -33.77 -39.04
CA ILE A 33 5.34 -34.65 -37.92
C ILE A 33 4.39 -35.85 -37.92
N THR A 34 4.93 -37.04 -38.11
CA THR A 34 4.24 -38.32 -37.97
C THR A 34 4.06 -38.65 -36.49
N ALA A 35 2.81 -38.83 -36.09
CA ALA A 35 2.46 -39.14 -34.70
C ALA A 35 2.61 -40.62 -34.37
N CYS A 36 3.54 -40.97 -33.49
CA CYS A 36 3.51 -42.26 -32.76
C CYS A 36 2.60 -42.10 -31.52
N LYS A 37 1.53 -42.89 -31.46
CA LYS A 37 0.68 -43.00 -30.25
C LYS A 37 1.37 -43.91 -29.24
N SER A 38 1.91 -43.32 -28.17
CA SER A 38 2.19 -44.02 -26.93
C SER A 38 1.07 -43.69 -25.94
N ALA A 39 0.40 -44.70 -25.42
CA ALA A 39 -0.56 -44.59 -24.36
C ALA A 39 0.18 -44.25 -23.06
N THR A 40 0.13 -42.97 -22.66
CA THR A 40 0.53 -42.56 -21.31
C THR A 40 -0.70 -42.27 -20.49
N ASN A 41 -0.74 -42.86 -19.27
CA ASN A 41 -1.72 -42.53 -18.26
C ASN A 41 -1.77 -41.02 -18.08
N PRO A 42 -2.96 -40.43 -17.80
CA PRO A 42 -3.03 -39.00 -17.49
C PRO A 42 -2.12 -38.72 -16.29
N PRO A 43 -1.34 -37.62 -16.31
CA PRO A 43 -0.58 -37.22 -15.14
C PRO A 43 -1.56 -36.99 -13.98
N ASP A 44 -1.16 -37.45 -12.79
CA ASP A 44 -1.84 -37.13 -11.54
C ASP A 44 -2.14 -35.65 -11.49
N SER A 45 -3.38 -35.32 -11.17
CA SER A 45 -3.79 -33.92 -10.95
C SER A 45 -2.81 -33.27 -9.99
N PRO A 46 -2.34 -32.06 -10.27
CA PRO A 46 -1.49 -31.35 -9.32
C PRO A 46 -2.19 -31.29 -7.97
N PRO A 47 -1.46 -31.40 -6.84
CA PRO A 47 -2.05 -31.27 -5.51
C PRO A 47 -2.87 -30.00 -5.47
N GLY A 48 -4.12 -30.12 -5.00
CA GLY A 48 -5.11 -29.07 -5.05
C GLY A 48 -4.52 -27.74 -4.56
N ASP A 49 -4.66 -26.73 -5.40
CA ASP A 49 -4.30 -25.34 -5.12
C ASP A 49 -5.15 -24.86 -3.92
N THR A 50 -4.64 -25.07 -2.71
CA THR A 50 -5.19 -24.47 -1.49
C THR A 50 -4.67 -23.05 -1.38
N THR A 51 -5.09 -22.18 -2.30
CA THR A 51 -4.83 -20.74 -2.18
C THR A 51 -5.39 -20.26 -0.85
N VAL A 52 -4.48 -19.90 0.05
CA VAL A 52 -4.86 -19.32 1.34
C VAL A 52 -5.33 -17.91 1.08
N SER A 53 -6.55 -17.58 1.53
CA SER A 53 -7.16 -16.26 1.33
C SER A 53 -7.32 -15.53 2.66
N ILE A 54 -7.21 -14.20 2.60
CA ILE A 54 -7.55 -13.30 3.71
C ILE A 54 -8.93 -12.66 3.53
N THR A 55 -9.66 -13.02 2.48
CA THR A 55 -10.98 -12.48 2.16
C THR A 55 -11.94 -12.65 3.34
N GLY A 56 -12.59 -11.55 3.73
CA GLY A 56 -13.51 -11.52 4.86
C GLY A 56 -12.86 -11.55 6.25
N ARG A 57 -11.53 -11.67 6.35
CA ARG A 57 -10.83 -11.57 7.64
C ARG A 57 -10.51 -10.11 7.98
N ARG A 58 -10.97 -9.69 9.16
CA ARG A 58 -10.62 -8.38 9.70
C ARG A 58 -9.16 -8.38 10.14
N MET A 59 -8.39 -7.40 9.68
CA MET A 59 -7.08 -7.13 10.21
C MET A 59 -7.22 -6.32 11.50
N PHE A 60 -6.46 -6.72 12.51
CA PHE A 60 -6.49 -6.18 13.87
C PHE A 60 -7.81 -6.40 14.63
N PRO A 61 -7.79 -6.26 15.97
CA PRO A 61 -8.98 -6.30 16.82
C PRO A 61 -10.00 -5.23 16.44
N ALA A 62 -11.25 -5.44 16.82
CA ALA A 62 -12.35 -4.54 16.48
C ALA A 62 -12.18 -3.12 17.04
N ASP A 63 -11.52 -2.98 18.17
CA ASP A 63 -11.21 -1.72 18.85
C ASP A 63 -9.91 -1.04 18.37
N ASN A 64 -9.24 -1.62 17.36
CA ASN A 64 -8.06 -1.01 16.77
C ASN A 64 -8.39 0.33 16.10
N PRO A 65 -7.52 1.35 16.17
CA PRO A 65 -7.72 2.62 15.46
C PRO A 65 -8.07 2.49 13.97
N TRP A 66 -7.54 1.47 13.26
CA TRP A 66 -7.88 1.21 11.87
C TRP A 66 -9.36 0.85 11.68
N ASN A 67 -9.98 0.17 12.64
CA ASN A 67 -11.35 -0.34 12.57
C ASN A 67 -12.38 0.61 13.23
N LYS A 68 -11.91 1.74 13.80
CA LYS A 68 -12.77 2.69 14.52
C LYS A 68 -13.61 3.52 13.56
N ASP A 69 -14.94 3.50 13.73
CA ASP A 69 -15.85 4.47 13.11
C ASP A 69 -15.58 5.88 13.65
N ILE A 70 -15.31 6.83 12.76
CA ILE A 70 -15.02 8.23 13.08
C ILE A 70 -16.06 9.19 12.47
N SER A 71 -17.17 8.68 11.96
CA SER A 71 -18.17 9.49 11.27
C SER A 71 -18.77 10.60 12.14
N SER A 72 -18.80 10.38 13.46
CA SER A 72 -19.30 11.35 14.45
C SER A 72 -18.20 12.06 15.25
N GLU A 73 -16.95 11.75 15.04
CA GLU A 73 -15.85 12.41 15.78
C GLU A 73 -15.77 13.91 15.42
N PRO A 74 -15.39 14.78 16.37
CA PRO A 74 -15.29 16.21 16.10
C PRO A 74 -14.21 16.53 15.08
N VAL A 75 -14.42 17.59 14.31
CA VAL A 75 -13.45 18.15 13.37
C VAL A 75 -12.34 18.85 14.15
N ASP A 76 -11.10 18.72 13.68
CA ASP A 76 -9.95 19.41 14.25
C ASP A 76 -10.04 20.93 13.97
N PRO A 77 -9.79 21.81 14.95
CA PRO A 77 -9.82 23.26 14.72
C PRO A 77 -8.86 23.75 13.63
N ALA A 78 -7.76 23.03 13.38
CA ALA A 78 -6.79 23.35 12.32
C ALA A 78 -7.11 22.67 10.98
N SER A 79 -8.26 22.01 10.85
CA SER A 79 -8.62 21.19 9.69
C SER A 79 -8.36 21.91 8.36
N ASP A 80 -8.88 23.13 8.19
CA ASP A 80 -8.76 23.85 6.92
C ASP A 80 -7.30 24.19 6.57
N VAL A 81 -6.51 24.57 7.57
CA VAL A 81 -5.08 24.87 7.39
C VAL A 81 -4.32 23.61 6.94
N LEU A 82 -4.56 22.48 7.59
CA LEU A 82 -3.90 21.20 7.30
C LEU A 82 -4.31 20.65 5.93
N ILE A 83 -5.61 20.73 5.57
CA ILE A 83 -6.11 20.35 4.25
C ILE A 83 -5.51 21.24 3.16
N ASN A 84 -5.42 22.56 3.39
CA ASN A 84 -4.79 23.46 2.43
C ASN A 84 -3.32 23.13 2.19
N THR A 85 -2.59 22.76 3.23
CA THR A 85 -1.18 22.36 3.12
C THR A 85 -1.02 21.05 2.36
N CYS A 86 -1.94 20.08 2.55
CA CYS A 86 -1.96 18.85 1.76
C CYS A 86 -2.41 19.08 0.30
N GLY A 87 -3.14 20.15 0.02
CA GLY A 87 -3.62 20.49 -1.32
C GLY A 87 -5.15 20.43 -1.43
N ALA A 88 -5.85 21.48 -0.93
CA ALA A 88 -7.31 21.54 -0.95
C ALA A 88 -7.93 21.41 -2.35
N SER A 89 -7.22 21.81 -3.41
CA SER A 89 -7.66 21.73 -4.81
C SER A 89 -7.16 20.46 -5.52
N ALA A 90 -6.29 19.67 -4.90
CA ALA A 90 -5.79 18.43 -5.49
C ALA A 90 -6.91 17.38 -5.56
N PRO A 91 -7.05 16.65 -6.67
CA PRO A 91 -8.03 15.58 -6.77
C PRO A 91 -7.64 14.39 -5.88
N LEU A 92 -8.64 13.64 -5.40
CA LEU A 92 -8.41 12.33 -4.81
C LEU A 92 -7.95 11.37 -5.90
N HIS A 93 -6.67 11.02 -5.89
CA HIS A 93 -6.07 10.17 -6.92
C HIS A 93 -6.02 8.71 -6.45
N PRO A 94 -6.65 7.76 -7.18
CA PRO A 94 -6.41 6.35 -6.93
C PRO A 94 -4.99 5.99 -7.39
N ASP A 95 -4.12 5.63 -6.46
CA ASP A 95 -2.75 5.20 -6.73
C ASP A 95 -2.68 3.67 -6.76
N PHE A 96 -3.62 3.09 -7.47
CA PHE A 96 -3.77 1.64 -7.68
C PHE A 96 -4.68 1.37 -8.88
N GLY A 97 -4.60 0.17 -9.42
CA GLY A 97 -5.35 -0.23 -10.60
C GLY A 97 -4.73 -1.44 -11.28
N THR A 98 -4.84 -1.48 -12.59
CA THR A 98 -4.25 -2.52 -13.43
C THR A 98 -2.81 -2.18 -13.79
N THR A 99 -2.57 -1.19 -14.66
CA THR A 99 -1.23 -0.82 -15.14
C THR A 99 -1.09 0.68 -15.33
N TRP A 100 0.13 1.16 -15.12
CA TRP A 100 0.54 2.52 -15.41
C TRP A 100 1.92 2.53 -16.09
N GLU A 101 2.07 3.23 -17.21
CA GLU A 101 3.33 3.29 -17.99
C GLU A 101 3.97 1.92 -18.30
N GLY A 102 3.12 0.90 -18.48
CA GLY A 102 3.55 -0.46 -18.82
C GLY A 102 3.95 -1.35 -17.63
N GLY A 103 3.87 -0.83 -16.40
CA GLY A 103 4.08 -1.59 -15.17
C GLY A 103 2.79 -1.75 -14.34
N PRO A 104 2.78 -2.67 -13.36
CA PRO A 104 1.68 -2.78 -12.41
C PRO A 104 1.61 -1.53 -11.53
N ILE A 105 0.38 -1.01 -11.27
CA ILE A 105 0.16 0.10 -10.34
C ILE A 105 -0.57 -0.38 -9.08
N GLY A 106 -0.12 0.10 -7.92
CA GLY A 106 -0.58 -0.30 -6.61
C GLY A 106 0.36 -1.30 -5.93
N ILE A 107 0.15 -1.50 -4.64
CA ILE A 107 1.05 -2.30 -3.80
C ILE A 107 0.56 -3.75 -3.77
N PRO A 108 1.31 -4.71 -4.32
CA PRO A 108 0.90 -6.11 -4.31
C PRO A 108 1.15 -6.75 -2.94
N PHE A 109 0.45 -7.83 -2.65
CA PHE A 109 0.72 -8.68 -1.49
C PHE A 109 0.62 -10.17 -1.85
N VAL A 110 1.20 -11.00 -1.01
CA VAL A 110 1.08 -12.46 -1.09
C VAL A 110 0.64 -13.03 0.25
N VAL A 111 -0.18 -14.07 0.21
CA VAL A 111 -0.63 -14.79 1.39
C VAL A 111 0.08 -16.14 1.43
N VAL A 112 0.67 -16.46 2.57
CA VAL A 112 1.39 -17.71 2.79
C VAL A 112 0.82 -18.47 3.98
N ARG A 113 1.14 -19.75 4.08
CA ARG A 113 0.84 -20.60 5.26
C ARG A 113 1.94 -20.45 6.30
N GLY A 114 1.64 -20.88 7.53
CA GLY A 114 2.57 -20.81 8.66
C GLY A 114 3.84 -21.64 8.52
N ASP A 115 3.86 -22.60 7.59
CA ASP A 115 4.99 -23.47 7.25
C ASP A 115 5.85 -22.90 6.09
N GLN A 116 5.53 -21.71 5.56
CA GLN A 116 6.36 -21.06 4.54
C GLN A 116 7.81 -20.93 5.05
N PRO A 117 8.79 -21.46 4.30
CA PRO A 117 10.20 -21.30 4.64
C PRO A 117 10.58 -19.82 4.80
N ARG A 118 11.35 -19.55 5.84
CA ARG A 118 11.80 -18.19 6.16
C ARG A 118 13.18 -17.92 5.61
N VAL A 119 13.37 -16.73 5.04
CA VAL A 119 14.63 -16.29 4.46
C VAL A 119 15.22 -15.12 5.26
N PRO A 120 16.56 -14.99 5.35
CA PRO A 120 17.19 -13.85 5.98
C PRO A 120 16.96 -12.57 5.16
N VAL A 121 16.79 -11.45 5.87
CA VAL A 121 16.72 -10.10 5.31
C VAL A 121 17.75 -9.22 6.01
N THR A 122 18.51 -8.44 5.24
CA THR A 122 19.43 -7.42 5.74
C THR A 122 18.83 -6.04 5.47
N PHE A 123 18.88 -5.14 6.46
CA PHE A 123 18.27 -3.82 6.39
C PHE A 123 19.31 -2.71 6.40
N ASP A 124 19.04 -1.62 5.65
CA ASP A 124 19.81 -0.38 5.72
C ASP A 124 19.50 0.39 7.01
N TYR A 125 18.24 0.34 7.47
CA TYR A 125 17.75 0.93 8.73
C TYR A 125 17.52 -0.20 9.75
N ASP A 126 18.57 -0.93 10.10
CA ASP A 126 18.50 -2.11 10.98
C ASP A 126 18.09 -1.76 12.42
N ASP A 127 18.40 -0.54 12.88
CA ASP A 127 18.05 -0.02 14.21
C ASP A 127 16.55 0.37 14.35
N GLU A 128 15.83 0.45 13.24
CA GLU A 128 14.37 0.72 13.20
C GLU A 128 13.58 -0.41 12.50
N SER A 129 14.20 -1.55 12.23
CA SER A 129 13.59 -2.69 11.55
C SER A 129 13.41 -3.89 12.47
N ASP A 130 12.34 -4.66 12.28
CA ASP A 130 12.18 -5.94 12.99
C ASP A 130 13.11 -6.98 12.37
N PRO A 131 13.97 -7.64 13.16
CA PRO A 131 14.91 -8.60 12.62
C PRO A 131 14.20 -9.82 12.02
N GLY A 132 14.80 -10.36 10.94
CA GLY A 132 14.32 -11.57 10.29
C GLY A 132 14.48 -12.84 11.14
N PRO A 133 14.16 -14.03 10.56
CA PRO A 133 13.86 -14.24 9.15
C PRO A 133 12.39 -14.00 8.78
N TYR A 134 12.12 -13.69 7.49
CA TYR A 134 10.80 -13.38 6.94
C TYR A 134 10.27 -14.53 6.06
N PRO A 135 8.95 -14.84 6.06
CA PRO A 135 8.37 -15.92 5.28
C PRO A 135 8.09 -15.48 3.83
N ILE A 136 9.12 -15.00 3.12
CA ILE A 136 8.98 -14.50 1.76
C ILE A 136 9.09 -15.66 0.77
N PRO A 137 8.04 -15.98 -0.01
CA PRO A 137 8.10 -17.06 -0.98
C PRO A 137 8.98 -16.68 -2.18
N PRO A 138 9.60 -17.66 -2.87
CA PRO A 138 10.26 -17.39 -4.14
C PRO A 138 9.30 -16.73 -5.13
N GLY A 139 9.76 -15.64 -5.77
CA GLY A 139 8.92 -14.88 -6.71
C GLY A 139 7.83 -14.02 -6.05
N ALA A 140 7.94 -13.69 -4.76
CA ALA A 140 7.06 -12.73 -4.11
C ALA A 140 6.91 -11.47 -4.98
N PRO A 141 5.67 -10.96 -5.16
CA PRO A 141 5.45 -9.78 -5.97
C PRO A 141 6.08 -8.54 -5.32
N ILE A 142 6.73 -7.72 -6.16
CA ILE A 142 7.36 -6.47 -5.78
C ILE A 142 6.54 -5.33 -6.40
N GLU A 143 6.30 -4.28 -5.65
CA GLU A 143 5.60 -3.09 -6.15
C GLU A 143 6.31 -2.49 -7.37
N GLY A 144 5.52 -2.18 -8.41
CA GLY A 144 6.02 -1.73 -9.70
C GLY A 144 6.72 -2.82 -10.53
N GLY A 145 6.81 -4.06 -10.03
CA GLY A 145 7.47 -5.19 -10.69
C GLY A 145 8.96 -5.34 -10.35
N ALA A 146 9.57 -6.42 -10.83
CA ALA A 146 10.95 -6.78 -10.49
C ALA A 146 12.01 -5.73 -10.90
N SER A 147 11.74 -4.96 -11.95
CA SER A 147 12.61 -3.88 -12.45
C SER A 147 12.23 -2.49 -11.96
N SER A 148 11.29 -2.38 -11.02
CA SER A 148 10.89 -1.10 -10.42
C SER A 148 12.10 -0.37 -9.81
N ASN A 149 12.10 0.94 -9.95
CA ASN A 149 13.01 1.87 -9.27
C ASN A 149 12.28 2.77 -8.26
N GLY A 150 11.02 2.44 -7.95
CA GLY A 150 10.22 3.08 -6.90
C GLY A 150 10.44 2.42 -5.54
N ASP A 151 9.43 2.49 -4.68
CA ASP A 151 9.51 2.07 -3.26
C ASP A 151 9.64 0.56 -3.06
N ARG A 152 9.31 -0.25 -4.09
CA ARG A 152 9.56 -1.70 -4.13
C ARG A 152 9.05 -2.44 -2.91
N HIS A 153 7.85 -2.11 -2.44
CA HIS A 153 7.26 -2.80 -1.31
C HIS A 153 7.04 -4.30 -1.59
N VAL A 154 7.30 -5.13 -0.58
CA VAL A 154 6.95 -6.55 -0.54
C VAL A 154 6.14 -6.81 0.72
N LEU A 155 4.87 -7.22 0.54
CA LEU A 155 3.95 -7.48 1.64
C LEU A 155 3.59 -8.96 1.67
N VAL A 156 3.78 -9.60 2.84
CA VAL A 156 3.50 -11.03 3.04
C VAL A 156 2.60 -11.21 4.25
N VAL A 157 1.46 -11.88 4.07
CA VAL A 157 0.56 -12.28 5.15
C VAL A 157 0.74 -13.75 5.47
N ASP A 158 1.20 -14.06 6.66
CA ASP A 158 1.17 -15.41 7.24
C ASP A 158 -0.25 -15.65 7.82
N ALA A 159 -1.08 -16.36 7.06
CA ALA A 159 -2.49 -16.52 7.38
C ALA A 159 -2.74 -17.42 8.58
N ASP A 160 -1.87 -18.38 8.85
CA ASP A 160 -2.01 -19.32 9.97
C ASP A 160 -1.59 -18.68 11.30
N ASN A 161 -0.49 -17.90 11.30
CA ASN A 161 0.00 -17.18 12.47
C ASN A 161 -0.57 -15.76 12.60
N TRP A 162 -1.35 -15.32 11.64
CA TRP A 162 -2.00 -14.01 11.52
C TRP A 162 -1.01 -12.85 11.73
N LYS A 163 0.09 -12.91 11.00
CA LYS A 163 1.15 -11.89 10.99
C LYS A 163 1.34 -11.29 9.62
N LEU A 164 1.63 -10.02 9.60
CA LEU A 164 1.97 -9.25 8.40
C LEU A 164 3.45 -8.90 8.45
N TYR A 165 4.14 -9.15 7.34
CA TYR A 165 5.54 -8.82 7.12
C TYR A 165 5.63 -7.86 5.95
N GLU A 166 6.26 -6.72 6.13
CA GLU A 166 6.35 -5.67 5.14
C GLU A 166 7.79 -5.21 4.97
N LEU A 167 8.22 -5.00 3.73
CA LEU A 167 9.54 -4.50 3.36
C LEU A 167 9.41 -3.26 2.49
N PHE A 168 10.28 -2.28 2.71
CA PHE A 168 10.54 -1.13 1.85
C PHE A 168 11.87 -1.33 1.11
N ASP A 169 11.94 -0.91 -0.16
CA ASP A 169 13.11 -1.02 -1.03
C ASP A 169 13.70 -2.44 -1.07
N ALA A 170 12.82 -3.41 -1.35
CA ALA A 170 13.14 -4.84 -1.27
C ALA A 170 13.79 -5.38 -2.55
N HIS A 171 14.94 -6.06 -2.39
CA HIS A 171 15.71 -6.66 -3.46
C HIS A 171 16.03 -8.13 -3.16
N PRO A 172 15.59 -9.08 -4.03
CA PRO A 172 15.94 -10.49 -3.87
C PRO A 172 17.41 -10.74 -4.18
N VAL A 173 18.06 -11.53 -3.34
CA VAL A 173 19.44 -11.99 -3.50
C VAL A 173 19.42 -13.49 -3.76
N SER A 174 20.27 -13.99 -4.69
CA SER A 174 20.36 -15.41 -5.04
C SER A 174 18.98 -16.05 -5.31
N SER A 175 18.21 -15.42 -6.20
CA SER A 175 16.85 -15.87 -6.58
C SER A 175 15.87 -15.96 -5.39
N GLY A 176 16.01 -15.08 -4.39
CA GLY A 176 15.13 -15.01 -3.23
C GLY A 176 15.54 -15.89 -2.05
N ALA A 177 16.73 -16.51 -2.08
CA ALA A 177 17.29 -17.24 -0.94
C ALA A 177 17.60 -16.32 0.26
N SER A 178 17.80 -15.03 0.01
CA SER A 178 17.88 -13.94 0.97
C SER A 178 17.40 -12.64 0.32
N TRP A 179 17.22 -11.59 1.12
CA TRP A 179 16.80 -10.28 0.65
C TRP A 179 17.62 -9.17 1.29
N THR A 180 17.76 -8.05 0.60
CA THR A 180 18.13 -6.77 1.19
C THR A 180 16.93 -5.84 1.11
N ALA A 181 16.76 -4.95 2.08
CA ALA A 181 15.69 -3.97 2.09
C ALA A 181 16.13 -2.70 2.81
N GLY A 182 15.49 -1.57 2.53
CA GLY A 182 15.69 -0.34 3.28
C GLY A 182 15.25 -0.51 4.72
N SER A 183 14.00 -0.93 4.94
CA SER A 183 13.45 -1.23 6.26
C SER A 183 12.48 -2.41 6.20
N GLY A 184 12.15 -2.95 7.39
CA GLY A 184 11.18 -4.03 7.51
C GLY A 184 10.38 -3.99 8.81
N ALA A 185 9.12 -4.43 8.74
CA ALA A 185 8.22 -4.45 9.87
C ALA A 185 7.43 -5.76 9.97
N ILE A 186 7.19 -6.20 11.19
CA ILE A 186 6.36 -7.37 11.52
C ILE A 186 5.21 -6.90 12.40
N PHE A 187 3.98 -7.06 11.93
CA PHE A 187 2.78 -6.74 12.69
C PHE A 187 2.02 -8.00 13.09
N ASP A 188 1.64 -8.08 14.36
CA ASP A 188 0.70 -9.07 14.85
C ASP A 188 -0.73 -8.55 14.59
N LEU A 189 -1.41 -9.14 13.60
CA LEU A 189 -2.75 -8.73 13.18
C LEU A 189 -3.85 -9.11 14.19
N SER A 190 -3.51 -9.85 15.25
CA SER A 190 -4.41 -10.18 16.37
C SER A 190 -4.27 -9.24 17.57
N SER A 191 -3.37 -8.24 17.49
CA SER A 191 -2.98 -7.37 18.60
C SER A 191 -3.12 -5.89 18.24
N ASN A 192 -3.33 -5.04 19.26
CA ASN A 192 -3.27 -3.59 19.15
C ASN A 192 -1.87 -3.02 19.46
N SER A 193 -0.85 -3.87 19.54
CA SER A 193 0.51 -3.47 19.82
C SER A 193 1.05 -2.53 18.74
N LEU A 194 1.61 -1.41 19.17
CA LEU A 194 2.24 -0.45 18.28
C LEU A 194 3.76 -0.71 18.22
N ARG A 195 4.37 -0.33 17.11
CA ARG A 195 5.84 -0.31 16.99
C ARG A 195 6.47 0.59 18.04
N PRO A 196 7.76 0.45 18.38
CA PRO A 196 8.46 1.39 19.25
C PRO A 196 8.32 2.84 18.77
N ALA A 197 8.27 3.78 19.70
CA ALA A 197 8.20 5.20 19.38
C ALA A 197 9.47 5.65 18.65
N GLY A 198 9.32 6.33 17.52
CA GLY A 198 10.43 6.80 16.69
C GLY A 198 10.92 5.76 15.68
N TRP A 199 10.31 4.58 15.61
CA TRP A 199 10.62 3.58 14.58
C TRP A 199 9.76 3.76 13.35
N THR A 200 10.40 3.74 12.18
CA THR A 200 9.70 3.59 10.89
C THR A 200 9.10 2.19 10.75
N SER A 201 8.41 1.94 9.65
CA SER A 201 8.04 0.61 9.16
C SER A 201 8.50 0.48 7.72
N ALA A 202 7.82 -0.30 6.90
CA ALA A 202 7.90 -0.16 5.45
C ALA A 202 7.18 1.13 4.97
N ASP A 203 6.46 1.81 5.85
CA ASP A 203 5.77 3.07 5.64
C ASP A 203 6.40 4.17 6.53
N ALA A 204 6.54 5.39 6.01
CA ALA A 204 7.23 6.48 6.69
C ALA A 204 6.63 6.87 8.05
N ALA A 205 5.34 6.66 8.24
CA ALA A 205 4.66 6.93 9.51
C ALA A 205 4.88 5.86 10.61
N GLY A 206 5.57 4.75 10.30
CA GLY A 206 5.65 3.60 11.19
C GLY A 206 4.32 2.85 11.31
N LEU A 207 3.45 2.98 10.30
CA LEU A 207 2.16 2.30 10.18
C LEU A 207 2.29 1.02 9.34
N PRO A 208 1.36 0.06 9.45
CA PRO A 208 1.25 -1.02 8.48
C PRO A 208 0.64 -0.51 7.17
N ILE A 209 1.09 -1.04 6.04
CA ILE A 209 0.62 -0.67 4.70
C ILE A 209 -0.67 -1.43 4.34
N LEU A 210 -0.61 -2.78 4.34
CA LEU A 210 -1.71 -3.62 3.83
C LEU A 210 -3.07 -3.34 4.50
N PRO A 211 -3.17 -3.12 5.83
CA PRO A 211 -4.45 -2.80 6.46
C PRO A 211 -5.09 -1.49 6.00
N GLY A 212 -4.32 -0.60 5.37
CA GLY A 212 -4.79 0.68 4.85
C GLY A 212 -5.03 0.70 3.33
N LEU A 213 -4.78 -0.39 2.62
CA LEU A 213 -4.97 -0.45 1.17
C LEU A 213 -6.43 -0.68 0.80
N VAL A 214 -6.86 -0.05 -0.30
CA VAL A 214 -8.10 -0.44 -0.99
C VAL A 214 -7.86 -1.78 -1.67
N ARG A 215 -8.64 -2.82 -1.33
CA ARG A 215 -8.49 -4.16 -1.91
C ARG A 215 -9.66 -4.53 -2.82
N TYR A 216 -9.34 -5.24 -3.90
CA TYR A 216 -10.34 -5.68 -4.87
C TYR A 216 -11.43 -6.57 -4.26
N ASP A 217 -11.05 -7.54 -3.41
CA ASP A 217 -11.98 -8.45 -2.74
C ASP A 217 -13.00 -7.71 -1.86
N GLU A 218 -12.58 -6.65 -1.17
CA GLU A 218 -13.48 -5.85 -0.33
C GLU A 218 -14.43 -4.99 -1.17
N VAL A 219 -13.92 -4.35 -2.21
CA VAL A 219 -14.70 -3.42 -3.03
C VAL A 219 -15.67 -4.16 -3.94
N VAL A 220 -15.20 -5.19 -4.65
CA VAL A 220 -15.95 -5.82 -5.74
C VAL A 220 -16.67 -7.09 -5.28
N GLU A 221 -16.07 -7.90 -4.44
CA GLU A 221 -16.66 -9.17 -4.01
C GLU A 221 -17.52 -9.00 -2.76
N GLN A 222 -16.99 -8.37 -1.70
CA GLN A 222 -17.70 -8.18 -0.43
C GLN A 222 -18.59 -6.94 -0.40
N LYS A 223 -18.35 -5.94 -1.28
CA LYS A 223 -19.05 -4.64 -1.34
C LYS A 223 -18.95 -3.83 -0.05
N VAL A 224 -17.90 -4.05 0.74
CA VAL A 224 -17.65 -3.34 1.98
C VAL A 224 -16.16 -3.24 2.29
N ILE A 225 -15.72 -2.04 2.71
CA ILE A 225 -14.45 -1.81 3.39
C ILE A 225 -14.81 -1.41 4.82
N ALA A 226 -14.32 -2.15 5.81
CA ALA A 226 -14.63 -1.97 7.23
C ALA A 226 -13.42 -1.49 8.04
N HIS A 227 -12.58 -0.66 7.44
CA HIS A 227 -11.37 -0.08 8.06
C HIS A 227 -11.01 1.26 7.42
N ALA A 228 -10.13 2.02 8.10
CA ALA A 228 -9.52 3.23 7.54
C ALA A 228 -8.57 2.90 6.38
N LEU A 229 -8.42 3.84 5.48
CA LEU A 229 -7.49 3.74 4.35
C LEU A 229 -6.20 4.52 4.65
N ARG A 230 -5.26 4.57 3.69
CA ARG A 230 -4.03 5.36 3.77
C ARG A 230 -3.91 6.31 2.57
N PHE A 231 -3.28 7.46 2.80
CA PHE A 231 -3.00 8.43 1.75
C PHE A 231 -1.68 9.15 1.99
N THR A 232 -1.23 9.89 0.98
CA THR A 232 -0.01 10.69 1.02
C THR A 232 -0.27 12.18 0.94
N CYS A 233 0.69 12.99 1.43
CA CYS A 233 0.70 14.44 1.39
C CYS A 233 2.12 14.93 1.07
N PRO A 234 2.31 15.97 0.22
CA PRO A 234 3.64 16.37 -0.24
C PRO A 234 4.49 17.04 0.84
N THR A 235 3.85 17.50 1.91
CA THR A 235 4.55 18.25 2.95
C THR A 235 4.02 17.86 4.32
N THR A 236 4.90 17.31 5.17
CA THR A 236 4.61 16.94 6.55
C THR A 236 5.55 17.66 7.50
N ARG A 237 5.26 17.64 8.79
CA ARG A 237 6.16 18.17 9.82
C ARG A 237 6.86 17.06 10.62
N ARG A 238 7.89 17.44 11.35
CA ARG A 238 8.62 16.59 12.29
C ARG A 238 7.76 16.28 13.52
N ALA A 239 6.67 15.55 13.30
CA ALA A 239 5.74 15.14 14.33
C ALA A 239 4.88 13.97 13.84
N TYR A 240 4.32 13.24 14.78
CA TYR A 240 3.32 12.21 14.50
C TYR A 240 2.21 12.22 15.57
N VAL A 241 1.09 11.60 15.22
CA VAL A 241 -0.02 11.32 16.12
C VAL A 241 -0.38 9.84 16.06
N ALA A 242 -0.66 9.21 17.20
CA ALA A 242 -1.02 7.80 17.22
C ALA A 242 -2.23 7.50 16.29
N PRO A 243 -2.22 6.32 15.58
CA PRO A 243 -1.34 5.17 15.77
C PRO A 243 0.04 5.25 15.11
N ALA A 244 0.35 6.32 14.34
CA ALA A 244 1.69 6.51 13.79
C ALA A 244 2.77 6.58 14.90
N ARG A 245 3.99 6.18 14.55
CA ARG A 245 5.11 6.08 15.48
C ARG A 245 6.35 6.84 15.04
N HIS A 246 6.36 7.31 13.78
CA HIS A 246 7.50 7.94 13.16
C HIS A 246 7.09 9.15 12.33
N PHE A 247 8.03 9.99 11.95
CA PHE A 247 7.92 11.11 11.02
C PHE A 247 9.10 11.12 10.04
N ALA A 248 8.85 11.54 8.80
CA ALA A 248 9.86 11.62 7.74
C ALA A 248 9.99 13.06 7.23
N SER A 249 10.19 14.02 8.14
CA SER A 249 10.37 15.42 7.82
C SER A 249 11.22 16.14 8.86
N SER A 250 11.99 17.15 8.43
CA SER A 250 12.71 18.06 9.32
C SER A 250 11.95 19.36 9.63
N ARG A 251 10.79 19.57 8.98
CA ARG A 251 9.99 20.79 9.09
C ARG A 251 9.27 20.87 10.43
N THR A 252 9.10 22.07 10.99
CA THR A 252 8.50 22.27 12.33
C THR A 252 7.24 23.13 12.31
N ASP A 253 6.85 23.68 11.15
CA ASP A 253 5.67 24.54 11.04
C ASP A 253 4.39 23.77 11.40
N ALA A 254 3.60 24.33 12.32
CA ALA A 254 2.34 23.75 12.80
C ALA A 254 1.24 23.72 11.72
N ALA A 255 1.35 24.52 10.66
CA ALA A 255 0.47 24.45 9.50
C ALA A 255 0.66 23.19 8.66
N GLN A 256 1.75 22.46 8.87
CA GLN A 256 2.04 21.22 8.17
C GLN A 256 1.49 20.02 8.97
N PRO A 257 0.89 19.01 8.30
CA PRO A 257 0.31 17.87 8.98
C PRO A 257 1.36 16.97 9.63
N PRO A 258 1.09 16.40 10.82
CA PRO A 258 1.88 15.32 11.38
C PRO A 258 1.56 14.00 10.68
N MET A 259 2.49 13.04 10.65
CA MET A 259 2.21 11.67 10.26
C MET A 259 1.12 11.07 11.17
N GLY A 260 0.27 10.21 10.63
CA GLY A 260 -0.87 9.65 11.37
C GLY A 260 -2.08 10.61 11.49
N MET A 261 -2.01 11.83 10.93
CA MET A 261 -3.21 12.68 10.81
C MET A 261 -4.32 11.89 10.10
N ARG A 262 -5.53 11.89 10.66
CA ARG A 262 -6.68 11.19 10.09
C ARG A 262 -7.66 12.18 9.47
N VAL A 263 -8.00 11.95 8.21
CA VAL A 263 -9.03 12.73 7.50
C VAL A 263 -10.22 11.84 7.15
N ARG A 264 -11.40 12.45 7.03
CA ARG A 264 -12.60 11.77 6.52
C ARG A 264 -13.26 12.59 5.43
N LEU A 265 -13.96 11.91 4.52
CA LEU A 265 -14.82 12.53 3.54
C LEU A 265 -16.02 13.20 4.26
N LYS A 266 -16.29 14.47 3.96
CA LYS A 266 -17.38 15.23 4.58
C LYS A 266 -18.73 14.53 4.38
N ALA A 267 -19.56 14.52 5.40
CA ALA A 267 -20.89 13.90 5.37
C ALA A 267 -21.80 14.47 4.26
N SER A 268 -21.64 15.77 3.93
CA SER A 268 -22.42 16.49 2.91
C SER A 268 -22.14 16.06 1.46
N VAL A 269 -21.06 15.32 1.19
CA VAL A 269 -20.74 14.85 -0.16
C VAL A 269 -21.78 13.81 -0.60
N ASP A 270 -22.46 14.07 -1.72
CA ASP A 270 -23.38 13.09 -2.31
C ASP A 270 -22.62 12.02 -3.08
N LEU A 271 -22.91 10.76 -2.78
CA LEU A 271 -22.27 9.59 -3.39
C LEU A 271 -23.08 9.02 -4.57
N SER A 272 -24.32 9.44 -4.76
CA SER A 272 -25.27 8.81 -5.69
C SER A 272 -24.81 8.83 -7.16
N SER A 273 -24.02 9.83 -7.53
CA SER A 273 -23.49 10.01 -8.89
C SER A 273 -22.22 9.19 -9.18
N TYR A 274 -21.65 8.52 -8.18
CA TYR A 274 -20.43 7.70 -8.36
C TYR A 274 -20.79 6.27 -8.75
N PRO A 275 -19.91 5.57 -9.50
CA PRO A 275 -20.04 4.14 -9.78
C PRO A 275 -20.15 3.31 -8.51
N ALA A 276 -20.82 2.17 -8.57
CA ALA A 276 -21.14 1.37 -7.38
C ALA A 276 -19.90 0.93 -6.56
N ASN A 277 -18.83 0.51 -7.23
CA ASN A 277 -17.60 0.12 -6.57
C ASN A 277 -16.90 1.32 -5.91
N VAL A 278 -16.88 2.46 -6.59
CA VAL A 278 -16.34 3.71 -6.02
C VAL A 278 -17.14 4.13 -4.79
N GLN A 279 -18.47 3.98 -4.80
CA GLN A 279 -19.30 4.27 -3.62
C GLN A 279 -18.89 3.43 -2.39
N VAL A 280 -18.41 2.18 -2.59
CA VAL A 280 -17.89 1.35 -1.46
C VAL A 280 -16.70 2.05 -0.81
N ILE A 281 -15.74 2.51 -1.62
CA ILE A 281 -14.55 3.23 -1.14
C ILE A 281 -14.96 4.53 -0.44
N LEU A 282 -15.84 5.31 -1.07
CA LEU A 282 -16.28 6.61 -0.53
C LEU A 282 -17.09 6.47 0.78
N ARG A 283 -17.86 5.39 0.94
CA ARG A 283 -18.51 5.08 2.23
C ARG A 283 -17.48 4.80 3.32
N ALA A 284 -16.44 4.03 3.02
CA ALA A 284 -15.35 3.80 3.97
C ALA A 284 -14.64 5.10 4.36
N LEU A 285 -14.39 5.98 3.37
CA LEU A 285 -13.80 7.30 3.63
C LEU A 285 -14.68 8.20 4.51
N LYS A 286 -16.02 8.06 4.47
CA LYS A 286 -16.93 8.76 5.39
C LYS A 286 -16.92 8.14 6.79
N THR A 287 -16.90 6.81 6.86
CA THR A 287 -17.05 6.07 8.13
C THR A 287 -15.71 5.95 8.87
N TYR A 288 -14.68 5.52 8.16
CA TYR A 288 -13.38 5.21 8.74
C TYR A 288 -12.30 6.22 8.37
N GLY A 289 -12.50 7.00 7.28
CA GLY A 289 -11.50 7.95 6.80
C GLY A 289 -10.23 7.31 6.30
N MET A 290 -9.14 8.08 6.29
CA MET A 290 -7.80 7.61 5.90
C MET A 290 -6.72 8.30 6.74
N PHE A 291 -5.62 7.56 6.99
CA PHE A 291 -4.45 8.05 7.70
C PHE A 291 -3.40 8.61 6.73
N LEU A 292 -2.79 9.73 7.10
CA LEU A 292 -1.58 10.24 6.45
C LEU A 292 -0.42 9.32 6.84
N ALA A 293 0.04 8.53 5.90
CA ALA A 293 0.96 7.43 6.13
C ALA A 293 2.37 7.70 5.58
N ASP A 294 2.46 8.52 4.52
CA ASP A 294 3.74 8.84 3.90
C ASP A 294 3.76 10.24 3.27
N ASN A 295 4.97 10.71 2.94
CA ASN A 295 5.19 11.82 2.02
C ASN A 295 4.99 11.33 0.58
N GLY A 296 4.38 12.17 -0.25
CA GLY A 296 4.12 11.80 -1.64
C GLY A 296 3.26 12.86 -2.32
N SER A 297 2.58 12.50 -3.39
CA SER A 297 1.67 13.41 -4.07
C SER A 297 0.43 13.72 -3.22
N SER A 298 -0.19 14.90 -3.47
CA SER A 298 -1.37 15.35 -2.74
C SER A 298 -2.55 14.41 -2.93
N PHE A 299 -3.11 13.89 -1.83
CA PHE A 299 -4.32 13.05 -1.84
C PHE A 299 -4.22 11.82 -2.76
N PHE A 300 -3.06 11.16 -2.80
CA PHE A 300 -2.93 9.86 -3.43
C PHE A 300 -3.42 8.79 -2.44
N LEU A 301 -4.48 8.08 -2.83
CA LEU A 301 -5.09 7.00 -2.07
C LEU A 301 -4.49 5.67 -2.51
N SER A 302 -3.86 4.95 -1.59
CA SER A 302 -3.19 3.69 -1.91
C SER A 302 -4.16 2.51 -1.95
N GLY A 303 -3.88 1.57 -2.83
CA GLY A 303 -4.62 0.31 -2.94
C GLY A 303 -3.77 -0.81 -3.53
N THR A 304 -4.34 -2.00 -3.61
CA THR A 304 -3.64 -3.15 -4.15
C THR A 304 -3.63 -3.16 -5.68
N HIS A 305 -2.51 -3.59 -6.26
CA HIS A 305 -2.48 -3.99 -7.66
C HIS A 305 -3.42 -5.18 -7.91
N ASP A 306 -4.29 -5.07 -8.91
CA ASP A 306 -5.13 -6.20 -9.38
C ASP A 306 -5.55 -5.95 -10.83
N MET A 307 -5.29 -6.93 -11.72
CA MET A 307 -5.65 -6.82 -13.15
C MET A 307 -7.16 -6.86 -13.42
N ARG A 308 -7.98 -7.10 -12.40
CA ARG A 308 -9.45 -7.11 -12.50
C ARG A 308 -10.07 -5.73 -12.24
N TRP A 309 -9.30 -4.72 -11.79
CA TRP A 309 -9.81 -3.36 -11.62
C TRP A 309 -10.34 -2.76 -12.92
N ASN A 310 -11.35 -1.91 -12.80
CA ASN A 310 -11.79 -1.01 -13.87
C ASN A 310 -11.18 0.37 -13.60
N ASP A 311 -10.07 0.69 -14.27
CA ASP A 311 -9.33 1.94 -14.05
C ASP A 311 -10.13 3.18 -14.44
N GLU A 312 -11.05 3.08 -15.43
CA GLU A 312 -11.96 4.18 -15.78
C GLU A 312 -12.96 4.45 -14.64
N GLU A 313 -13.52 3.38 -14.06
CA GLU A 313 -14.41 3.50 -12.89
C GLU A 313 -13.67 4.13 -11.70
N LEU A 314 -12.46 3.67 -11.39
CA LEU A 314 -11.62 4.24 -10.33
C LEU A 314 -11.33 5.73 -10.57
N GLY A 315 -11.13 6.12 -11.82
CA GLY A 315 -10.89 7.52 -12.23
C GLY A 315 -11.99 8.49 -11.79
N ALA A 316 -13.22 8.01 -11.53
CA ALA A 316 -14.30 8.84 -11.01
C ALA A 316 -14.00 9.46 -9.63
N MET A 317 -13.10 8.87 -8.83
CA MET A 317 -12.66 9.44 -7.54
C MET A 317 -11.99 10.81 -7.70
N LYS A 318 -11.38 11.10 -8.86
CA LYS A 318 -10.74 12.39 -9.16
C LYS A 318 -11.70 13.58 -9.20
N ARG A 319 -13.02 13.34 -9.16
CA ARG A 319 -14.03 14.40 -8.99
C ARG A 319 -14.06 14.97 -7.58
N LEU A 320 -13.56 14.23 -6.59
CA LEU A 320 -13.34 14.70 -5.23
C LEU A 320 -11.99 15.41 -5.13
N HIS A 321 -11.91 16.38 -4.24
CA HIS A 321 -10.72 17.17 -4.01
C HIS A 321 -10.41 17.22 -2.50
N GLY A 322 -9.21 17.64 -2.14
CA GLY A 322 -8.83 17.76 -0.73
C GLY A 322 -9.84 18.58 0.10
N ARG A 323 -10.44 19.64 -0.47
CA ARG A 323 -11.48 20.46 0.20
C ARG A 323 -12.77 19.70 0.57
N ASP A 324 -13.00 18.51 -0.02
CA ASP A 324 -14.15 17.66 0.30
C ASP A 324 -13.91 16.80 1.55
N PHE A 325 -12.69 16.87 2.09
CA PHE A 325 -12.28 16.20 3.32
C PHE A 325 -12.16 17.17 4.48
N GLU A 326 -12.16 16.61 5.68
CA GLU A 326 -11.92 17.33 6.93
C GLU A 326 -11.02 16.48 7.84
N VAL A 327 -10.17 17.15 8.63
CA VAL A 327 -9.31 16.49 9.62
C VAL A 327 -10.13 16.18 10.85
N VAL A 328 -10.11 14.92 11.29
CA VAL A 328 -10.70 14.51 12.57
C VAL A 328 -9.79 14.97 13.69
N ARG A 329 -10.39 15.41 14.81
CA ARG A 329 -9.62 15.90 15.96
C ARG A 329 -8.53 14.93 16.35
N MET A 330 -7.30 15.43 16.28
CA MET A 330 -6.11 14.66 16.62
C MET A 330 -5.96 14.50 18.13
N GLY A 331 -5.36 13.40 18.55
CA GLY A 331 -4.87 13.22 19.93
C GLY A 331 -3.59 13.99 20.19
N THR A 332 -2.79 13.51 21.14
CA THR A 332 -1.49 14.11 21.48
C THR A 332 -0.55 14.04 20.27
N ILE A 333 -0.05 15.19 19.86
CA ILE A 333 0.97 15.30 18.81
C ILE A 333 2.34 15.15 19.47
N VAL A 334 3.11 14.16 19.01
CA VAL A 334 4.47 13.89 19.47
C VAL A 334 5.46 14.59 18.54
N THR A 335 6.28 15.46 19.11
CA THR A 335 7.41 16.13 18.45
C THR A 335 8.70 15.65 19.09
N GLN A 336 9.71 15.35 18.30
CA GLN A 336 11.04 14.92 18.81
C GLN A 336 12.12 15.90 18.41
#